data_1dd79c4cfef263df27860937b6417a7e
#
_entry.id   1dd79c4cfef263df27860937b6417a7e
#
_cell.length_a   1.000
_cell.length_b   1.000
_cell.length_c   1.000
_cell.angle_alpha   90.00
_cell.angle_beta   90.00
_cell.angle_gamma   90.00
#
_symmetry.space_group_name_H-M   'P 1'
#
loop_
_entity.id
_entity.type
_entity.pdbx_description
1 polymer ?
#
loop_
_entity_poly.entity_id
_entity_poly.type
_entity_poly.pdbx_seq_one_letter_code
_entity_poly.pdbx_strand_id
1 'polypeptide(L)'
;DGEGVSAAELKDAIDKAKAVADNAEATLLDLNDASLSLNTAINNYNWAQKVTINADSRYLRGATMAFTRMTVTGVTTSQIAAKGFVYSKSPMPTIADQANEEELSKNGTIFWKKDLEPGTQYYFRPFVKSTDGSVAYGEQKMFYTIPKGTISYEVRSGGTDEQYNRIKNATIEAVNYWNNLTSIKDVRISAGFVEGLPTSDCSFGGRIRVGYNS
;
A
#
# COMPACT_ATOMS: atom_id res chain seq x y z
N ASP A 1 6.21 -1.47 13.80
CA ASP A 1 5.27 -1.63 14.91
C ASP A 1 4.36 -0.40 15.01
N GLY A 2 3.04 -0.61 14.90
CA GLY A 2 2.06 0.47 14.96
C GLY A 2 2.07 1.21 16.32
N GLU A 3 2.46 0.53 17.38
CA GLU A 3 2.64 1.13 18.71
C GLU A 3 3.75 2.19 18.73
N GLY A 4 4.87 1.96 18.05
CA GLY A 4 5.97 2.91 18.01
C GLY A 4 5.61 4.21 17.27
N VAL A 5 4.80 4.11 16.21
CA VAL A 5 4.34 5.29 15.45
C VAL A 5 3.39 6.13 16.29
N SER A 6 2.37 5.51 16.92
CA SER A 6 1.41 6.21 17.76
C SER A 6 2.06 6.90 18.97
N ALA A 7 3.09 6.28 19.55
CA ALA A 7 3.85 6.87 20.64
C ALA A 7 4.67 8.08 20.18
N ALA A 8 5.27 8.01 18.97
CA ALA A 8 6.02 9.14 18.40
C ALA A 8 5.09 10.31 18.06
N GLU A 9 3.92 10.04 17.49
CA GLU A 9 2.89 11.04 17.19
C GLU A 9 2.36 11.73 18.47
N LEU A 10 2.13 10.94 19.54
CA LEU A 10 1.74 11.51 20.84
C LEU A 10 2.84 12.37 21.43
N LYS A 11 4.09 11.93 21.37
CA LYS A 11 5.23 12.70 21.87
C LYS A 11 5.35 14.04 21.12
N ASP A 12 5.25 14.03 19.80
CA ASP A 12 5.28 15.26 18.99
C ASP A 12 4.14 16.24 19.38
N ALA A 13 2.93 15.70 19.59
CA ALA A 13 1.79 16.51 20.04
C ALA A 13 2.01 17.13 21.43
N ILE A 14 2.63 16.37 22.36
CA ILE A 14 2.99 16.89 23.69
C ILE A 14 4.02 18.01 23.56
N ASP A 15 5.07 17.80 22.76
CA ASP A 15 6.15 18.78 22.61
C ASP A 15 5.61 20.08 21.97
N LYS A 16 4.72 19.97 20.96
CA LYS A 16 4.04 21.13 20.36
C LYS A 16 3.12 21.85 21.33
N ALA A 17 2.33 21.13 22.12
CA ALA A 17 1.44 21.74 23.13
C ALA A 17 2.24 22.51 24.20
N LYS A 18 3.35 21.95 24.66
CA LYS A 18 4.28 22.64 25.56
C LYS A 18 4.85 23.91 24.95
N ALA A 19 5.31 23.85 23.71
CA ALA A 19 5.86 25.02 23.03
C ALA A 19 4.84 26.16 22.93
N VAL A 20 3.55 25.86 22.70
CA VAL A 20 2.48 26.85 22.70
C VAL A 20 2.21 27.40 24.12
N ALA A 21 2.18 26.49 25.14
CA ALA A 21 1.94 26.91 26.52
C ALA A 21 3.06 27.79 27.10
N ASP A 22 4.31 27.54 26.67
CA ASP A 22 5.48 28.34 27.11
C ASP A 22 5.65 29.65 26.34
N ASN A 23 4.87 29.86 25.28
CA ASN A 23 4.90 31.11 24.50
C ASN A 23 4.03 32.20 25.17
N ALA A 24 4.66 33.20 25.71
CA ALA A 24 3.97 34.36 26.37
C ALA A 24 3.07 35.14 25.42
N GLU A 25 3.24 35.05 24.11
CA GLU A 25 2.45 35.71 23.09
C GLU A 25 1.33 34.82 22.51
N ALA A 26 1.20 33.56 23.00
CA ALA A 26 0.18 32.66 22.53
C ALA A 26 -1.23 33.20 22.79
N THR A 27 -2.04 33.21 21.77
CA THR A 27 -3.43 33.63 21.87
C THR A 27 -4.29 32.50 22.48
N LEU A 28 -5.50 32.84 22.93
CA LEU A 28 -6.47 31.85 23.38
C LEU A 28 -6.80 30.81 22.27
N LEU A 29 -6.79 31.24 21.01
CA LEU A 29 -7.00 30.38 19.87
C LEU A 29 -5.85 29.33 19.75
N ASP A 30 -4.61 29.80 19.85
CA ASP A 30 -3.43 28.91 19.79
C ASP A 30 -3.47 27.83 20.90
N LEU A 31 -3.85 28.23 22.11
CA LEU A 31 -3.99 27.33 23.26
C LEU A 31 -5.12 26.31 23.05
N ASN A 32 -6.26 26.73 22.51
CA ASN A 32 -7.38 25.85 22.21
C ASN A 32 -7.00 24.84 21.13
N ASP A 33 -6.36 25.26 20.04
CA ASP A 33 -5.93 24.41 18.95
C ASP A 33 -4.87 23.39 19.40
N ALA A 34 -3.92 23.82 20.23
CA ALA A 34 -2.93 22.93 20.84
C ALA A 34 -3.59 21.90 21.75
N SER A 35 -4.55 22.31 22.58
CA SER A 35 -5.32 21.41 23.45
C SER A 35 -6.13 20.39 22.65
N LEU A 36 -6.81 20.80 21.58
CA LEU A 36 -7.58 19.92 20.72
C LEU A 36 -6.67 18.90 20.00
N SER A 37 -5.53 19.36 19.50
CA SER A 37 -4.54 18.52 18.83
C SER A 37 -3.96 17.47 19.79
N LEU A 38 -3.63 17.89 21.02
CA LEU A 38 -3.12 16.97 22.07
C LEU A 38 -4.17 15.92 22.46
N ASN A 39 -5.42 16.35 22.68
CA ASN A 39 -6.52 15.41 22.99
C ASN A 39 -6.74 14.40 21.86
N THR A 40 -6.67 14.83 20.62
CA THR A 40 -6.77 13.95 19.45
C THR A 40 -5.64 12.91 19.45
N ALA A 41 -4.41 13.34 19.70
CA ALA A 41 -3.25 12.44 19.75
C ALA A 41 -3.36 11.43 20.90
N ILE A 42 -3.86 11.85 22.07
CA ILE A 42 -4.13 10.94 23.22
C ILE A 42 -5.17 9.90 22.86
N ASN A 43 -6.27 10.31 22.25
CA ASN A 43 -7.34 9.39 21.84
C ASN A 43 -6.84 8.40 20.78
N ASN A 44 -6.09 8.86 19.79
CA ASN A 44 -5.48 8.00 18.78
C ASN A 44 -4.50 6.98 19.40
N TYR A 45 -3.66 7.43 20.34
CA TYR A 45 -2.75 6.54 21.05
C TYR A 45 -3.51 5.47 21.83
N ASN A 46 -4.52 5.86 22.61
CA ASN A 46 -5.33 4.93 23.39
C ASN A 46 -6.09 3.93 22.50
N TRP A 47 -6.52 4.36 21.30
CA TRP A 47 -7.14 3.48 20.32
C TRP A 47 -6.13 2.48 19.75
N ALA A 48 -4.94 2.95 19.38
CA ALA A 48 -3.87 2.12 18.83
C ALA A 48 -3.41 1.02 19.81
N GLN A 49 -3.51 1.24 21.12
CA GLN A 49 -3.21 0.21 22.13
C GLN A 49 -4.24 -0.93 22.15
N LYS A 50 -5.45 -0.70 21.67
CA LYS A 50 -6.54 -1.69 21.67
C LYS A 50 -6.63 -2.47 20.38
N VAL A 51 -6.18 -1.89 19.27
CA VAL A 51 -6.36 -2.46 17.93
C VAL A 51 -5.07 -3.06 17.40
N THR A 52 -5.12 -4.29 16.93
CA THR A 52 -4.01 -4.90 16.19
C THR A 52 -4.35 -4.94 14.72
N ILE A 53 -3.50 -4.31 13.90
CA ILE A 53 -3.66 -4.21 12.46
C ILE A 53 -2.63 -5.11 11.77
N ASN A 54 -3.09 -6.18 11.13
CA ASN A 54 -2.25 -7.09 10.36
C ASN A 54 -2.49 -6.85 8.87
N ALA A 55 -1.59 -6.12 8.21
CA ALA A 55 -1.60 -5.95 6.78
C ALA A 55 -0.77 -7.03 6.09
N ASP A 56 -1.30 -7.62 5.01
CA ASP A 56 -0.56 -8.59 4.22
C ASP A 56 0.71 -7.92 3.65
N SER A 57 1.82 -8.61 3.71
CA SER A 57 3.07 -8.19 3.06
C SER A 57 2.97 -8.29 1.54
N ARG A 58 2.02 -9.09 1.05
CA ARG A 58 1.74 -9.24 -0.38
C ARG A 58 0.73 -8.20 -0.82
N TYR A 59 1.14 -7.37 -1.75
CA TYR A 59 0.29 -6.44 -2.47
C TYR A 59 0.44 -6.68 -3.97
N LEU A 60 -0.69 -6.66 -4.69
CA LEU A 60 -0.66 -6.68 -6.15
C LEU A 60 -0.75 -5.25 -6.66
N ARG A 61 0.02 -4.97 -7.69
CA ARG A 61 0.14 -3.65 -8.30
C ARG A 61 0.03 -3.75 -9.82
N GLY A 62 -0.67 -2.79 -10.38
CA GLY A 62 -0.73 -2.55 -11.81
C GLY A 62 -0.09 -1.20 -12.15
N ALA A 63 -0.35 -0.72 -13.37
CA ALA A 63 0.09 0.61 -13.78
C ALA A 63 -0.71 1.72 -13.07
N THR A 64 -2.01 1.50 -12.87
CA THR A 64 -2.93 2.51 -12.33
C THR A 64 -3.70 2.03 -11.12
N MET A 65 -3.39 0.86 -10.58
CA MET A 65 -4.09 0.30 -9.43
C MET A 65 -3.16 -0.53 -8.56
N ALA A 66 -3.52 -0.65 -7.29
CA ALA A 66 -2.94 -1.57 -6.34
C ALA A 66 -4.02 -2.17 -5.45
N PHE A 67 -3.79 -3.36 -4.91
CA PHE A 67 -4.64 -3.89 -3.85
C PHE A 67 -3.80 -4.60 -2.78
N THR A 68 -4.35 -4.65 -1.59
CA THR A 68 -3.77 -5.36 -0.46
C THR A 68 -4.86 -5.85 0.46
N ARG A 69 -4.47 -6.63 1.47
CA ARG A 69 -5.39 -7.17 2.48
C ARG A 69 -4.98 -6.72 3.86
N MET A 70 -5.96 -6.57 4.73
CA MET A 70 -5.70 -6.44 6.16
C MET A 70 -6.75 -7.18 6.99
N THR A 71 -6.33 -7.59 8.17
CA THR A 71 -7.21 -8.07 9.24
C THR A 71 -7.00 -7.20 10.47
N VAL A 72 -8.06 -7.06 11.25
CA VAL A 72 -8.07 -6.27 12.47
C VAL A 72 -8.54 -7.16 13.62
N THR A 73 -7.82 -7.13 14.72
CA THR A 73 -8.15 -7.85 15.96
C THR A 73 -8.03 -6.92 17.17
N GLY A 74 -8.47 -7.38 18.34
CA GLY A 74 -8.45 -6.61 19.58
C GLY A 74 -9.68 -5.73 19.82
N VAL A 75 -10.48 -5.48 18.77
CA VAL A 75 -11.70 -4.68 18.82
C VAL A 75 -12.84 -5.37 18.07
N THR A 76 -14.07 -5.01 18.39
CA THR A 76 -15.26 -5.52 17.70
C THR A 76 -15.60 -4.68 16.47
N THR A 77 -16.29 -5.28 15.51
CA THR A 77 -16.73 -4.56 14.28
C THR A 77 -17.62 -3.35 14.60
N SER A 78 -18.41 -3.41 15.69
CA SER A 78 -19.26 -2.29 16.14
C SER A 78 -18.46 -1.07 16.61
N GLN A 79 -17.21 -1.25 17.04
CA GLN A 79 -16.33 -0.17 17.45
C GLN A 79 -15.59 0.48 16.27
N ILE A 80 -15.65 -0.14 15.08
CA ILE A 80 -14.97 0.34 13.88
C ILE A 80 -15.96 1.16 13.05
N ALA A 81 -15.66 2.43 12.82
CA ALA A 81 -16.38 3.27 11.88
C ALA A 81 -15.90 3.03 10.43
N ALA A 82 -14.57 2.95 10.26
CA ALA A 82 -13.94 2.71 8.96
C ALA A 82 -12.57 2.03 9.12
N LYS A 83 -12.15 1.30 8.11
CA LYS A 83 -10.80 0.76 8.00
C LYS A 83 -10.38 0.67 6.54
N GLY A 84 -9.08 0.67 6.29
CA GLY A 84 -8.53 0.57 4.94
C GLY A 84 -7.08 1.01 4.87
N PHE A 85 -6.71 1.59 3.75
CA PHE A 85 -5.35 2.07 3.49
C PHE A 85 -5.37 3.51 3.02
N VAL A 86 -4.47 4.31 3.55
CA VAL A 86 -4.15 5.64 3.04
C VAL A 86 -2.90 5.55 2.16
N TYR A 87 -2.86 6.36 1.12
CA TYR A 87 -1.78 6.36 0.12
C TYR A 87 -1.31 7.79 -0.14
N SER A 88 -0.01 7.95 -0.31
CA SER A 88 0.58 9.23 -0.71
C SER A 88 1.88 9.01 -1.48
N LYS A 89 2.32 10.00 -2.23
CA LYS A 89 3.69 10.07 -2.79
C LYS A 89 4.71 10.48 -1.72
N SER A 90 4.24 11.03 -0.61
CA SER A 90 5.06 11.39 0.54
C SER A 90 4.98 10.32 1.64
N PRO A 91 6.04 10.15 2.42
CA PRO A 91 6.03 9.24 3.56
C PRO A 91 4.96 9.59 4.61
N MET A 92 4.57 8.59 5.39
CA MET A 92 3.65 8.70 6.52
C MET A 92 2.27 9.27 6.16
N PRO A 93 1.59 8.71 5.12
CA PRO A 93 0.25 9.17 4.75
C PRO A 93 -0.74 8.99 5.91
N THR A 94 -1.69 9.90 6.00
CA THR A 94 -2.76 9.93 7.00
C THR A 94 -4.13 9.99 6.35
N ILE A 95 -5.20 9.87 7.15
CA ILE A 95 -6.57 10.09 6.64
C ILE A 95 -6.82 11.53 6.20
N ALA A 96 -5.94 12.49 6.57
CA ALA A 96 -6.01 13.86 6.07
C ALA A 96 -5.56 13.97 4.60
N ASP A 97 -4.83 12.97 4.08
CA ASP A 97 -4.48 12.84 2.66
C ASP A 97 -5.66 12.27 1.84
N GLN A 98 -6.85 12.83 2.02
CA GLN A 98 -8.16 12.29 1.60
C GLN A 98 -8.32 12.01 0.11
N ALA A 99 -7.53 12.63 -0.73
CA ALA A 99 -7.54 12.34 -2.17
C ALA A 99 -7.24 10.87 -2.50
N ASN A 100 -6.78 10.10 -1.52
CA ASN A 100 -6.35 8.72 -1.64
C ASN A 100 -7.16 7.73 -0.78
N GLU A 101 -8.24 8.19 -0.15
CA GLU A 101 -9.19 7.29 0.52
C GLU A 101 -10.03 6.56 -0.52
N GLU A 102 -9.88 5.26 -0.61
CA GLU A 102 -10.95 4.44 -1.19
C GLU A 102 -11.95 4.06 -0.11
N GLU A 103 -13.21 3.98 -0.50
CA GLU A 103 -14.34 3.73 0.36
C GLU A 103 -14.10 2.51 1.27
N LEU A 104 -14.16 2.76 2.55
CA LEU A 104 -13.68 1.87 3.56
C LEU A 104 -14.81 1.01 4.09
N SER A 105 -14.84 -0.23 3.68
CA SER A 105 -15.76 -1.18 4.25
C SER A 105 -15.26 -1.65 5.62
N LYS A 106 -16.00 -1.38 6.68
CA LYS A 106 -15.68 -1.91 8.02
C LYS A 106 -15.67 -3.44 8.07
N ASN A 107 -16.30 -4.10 7.12
CA ASN A 107 -16.35 -5.56 7.00
C ASN A 107 -15.36 -6.10 5.95
N GLY A 108 -14.79 -5.26 5.10
CA GLY A 108 -13.86 -5.66 4.05
C GLY A 108 -12.53 -6.15 4.59
N THR A 109 -11.89 -7.02 3.83
CA THR A 109 -10.52 -7.50 4.08
C THR A 109 -9.60 -7.23 2.90
N ILE A 110 -10.16 -6.93 1.72
CA ILE A 110 -9.42 -6.61 0.50
C ILE A 110 -9.75 -5.16 0.14
N PHE A 111 -8.72 -4.39 -0.14
CA PHE A 111 -8.81 -2.96 -0.42
C PHE A 111 -8.11 -2.66 -1.74
N TRP A 112 -8.80 -1.94 -2.61
CA TRP A 112 -8.32 -1.53 -3.92
C TRP A 112 -8.06 -0.04 -3.92
N LYS A 113 -6.94 0.37 -4.53
CA LYS A 113 -6.67 1.76 -4.92
C LYS A 113 -6.57 1.84 -6.43
N LYS A 114 -7.34 2.73 -7.02
CA LYS A 114 -7.38 3.03 -8.46
C LYS A 114 -6.81 4.42 -8.73
N ASP A 115 -6.69 4.74 -10.00
CA ASP A 115 -6.28 6.06 -10.50
C ASP A 115 -4.91 6.50 -10.00
N LEU A 116 -4.02 5.51 -9.78
CA LEU A 116 -2.62 5.75 -9.49
C LEU A 116 -1.87 6.15 -10.77
N GLU A 117 -0.83 6.97 -10.62
CA GLU A 117 0.06 7.31 -11.73
C GLU A 117 1.01 6.15 -12.04
N PRO A 118 1.20 5.78 -13.31
CA PRO A 118 2.14 4.75 -13.71
C PRO A 118 3.60 5.09 -13.38
N GLY A 119 4.41 4.08 -13.06
CA GLY A 119 5.83 4.24 -12.78
C GLY A 119 6.16 5.09 -11.58
N THR A 120 5.21 5.25 -10.66
CA THR A 120 5.30 6.19 -9.54
C THR A 120 5.44 5.46 -8.22
N GLN A 121 6.27 6.00 -7.34
CA GLN A 121 6.42 5.53 -5.96
C GLN A 121 5.24 6.02 -5.11
N TYR A 122 4.69 5.09 -4.33
CA TYR A 122 3.67 5.38 -3.34
C TYR A 122 4.05 4.78 -1.99
N TYR A 123 3.74 5.53 -0.94
CA TYR A 123 3.70 5.03 0.43
C TYR A 123 2.27 4.70 0.79
N PHE A 124 2.06 3.68 1.59
CA PHE A 124 0.73 3.33 2.08
C PHE A 124 0.80 2.82 3.52
N ARG A 125 -0.25 3.08 4.26
CA ARG A 125 -0.43 2.61 5.64
C ARG A 125 -1.83 2.04 5.80
N PRO A 126 -2.00 0.91 6.48
CA PRO A 126 -3.31 0.50 6.93
C PRO A 126 -3.78 1.42 8.07
N PHE A 127 -5.09 1.64 8.17
CA PHE A 127 -5.66 2.36 9.29
C PHE A 127 -6.99 1.76 9.74
N VAL A 128 -7.34 2.04 10.97
CA VAL A 128 -8.62 1.71 11.58
C VAL A 128 -9.13 2.94 12.34
N LYS A 129 -10.30 3.43 11.93
CA LYS A 129 -10.98 4.55 12.58
C LYS A 129 -12.08 4.01 13.49
N SER A 130 -12.09 4.44 14.74
CA SER A 130 -13.13 4.10 15.70
C SER A 130 -14.39 4.92 15.51
N THR A 131 -15.47 4.52 16.16
CA THR A 131 -16.74 5.26 16.15
C THR A 131 -16.69 6.60 16.88
N ASP A 132 -15.72 6.82 17.76
CA ASP A 132 -15.47 8.11 18.43
C ASP A 132 -14.56 9.04 17.61
N GLY A 133 -14.10 8.59 16.44
CA GLY A 133 -13.25 9.36 15.53
C GLY A 133 -11.75 9.11 15.69
N SER A 134 -11.32 8.37 16.72
CA SER A 134 -9.89 8.04 16.94
C SER A 134 -9.36 7.17 15.81
N VAL A 135 -8.09 7.37 15.43
CA VAL A 135 -7.45 6.65 14.32
C VAL A 135 -6.17 5.96 14.77
N ALA A 136 -6.06 4.69 14.43
CA ALA A 136 -4.83 3.92 14.56
C ALA A 136 -4.28 3.58 13.18
N TYR A 137 -2.97 3.69 13.03
CA TYR A 137 -2.24 3.34 11.80
C TYR A 137 -1.34 2.14 12.05
N GLY A 138 -1.25 1.24 11.08
CA GLY A 138 -0.25 0.19 11.07
C GLY A 138 1.06 0.65 10.40
N GLU A 139 1.95 -0.32 10.18
CA GLU A 139 3.25 -0.10 9.58
C GLU A 139 3.15 0.49 8.16
N GLN A 140 3.97 1.49 7.87
CA GLN A 140 4.10 2.04 6.53
C GLN A 140 4.84 1.07 5.63
N LYS A 141 4.31 0.90 4.42
CA LYS A 141 4.96 0.19 3.32
C LYS A 141 5.06 1.07 2.09
N MET A 142 5.84 0.64 1.12
CA MET A 142 6.13 1.39 -0.10
C MET A 142 6.05 0.44 -1.30
N PHE A 143 5.54 0.95 -2.43
CA PHE A 143 5.59 0.25 -3.71
C PHE A 143 5.75 1.22 -4.87
N TYR A 144 6.14 0.67 -6.01
CA TYR A 144 6.11 1.38 -7.30
C TYR A 144 4.99 0.81 -8.15
N THR A 145 4.19 1.65 -8.77
CA THR A 145 3.29 1.24 -9.85
C THR A 145 4.10 0.81 -11.06
N ILE A 146 3.51 -0.07 -11.89
CA ILE A 146 4.16 -0.49 -13.14
C ILE A 146 4.19 0.69 -14.11
N PRO A 147 5.33 0.97 -14.78
CA PRO A 147 5.37 1.97 -15.81
C PRO A 147 4.35 1.67 -16.92
N LYS A 148 3.64 2.70 -17.38
CA LYS A 148 2.70 2.56 -18.49
C LYS A 148 3.43 2.13 -19.75
N GLY A 149 2.93 1.12 -20.43
CA GLY A 149 3.41 0.74 -21.75
C GLY A 149 4.40 -0.41 -21.80
N THR A 150 4.89 -0.95 -20.65
CA THR A 150 5.85 -2.07 -20.71
C THR A 150 5.52 -3.13 -19.64
N ILE A 151 5.20 -4.34 -20.08
CA ILE A 151 5.14 -5.51 -19.22
C ILE A 151 6.32 -6.40 -19.59
N SER A 152 7.20 -6.66 -18.64
CA SER A 152 8.27 -7.64 -18.84
C SER A 152 7.75 -9.06 -18.61
N TYR A 153 8.26 -10.01 -19.34
CA TYR A 153 8.02 -11.42 -19.10
C TYR A 153 9.33 -12.18 -18.89
N GLU A 154 9.23 -13.29 -18.23
CA GLU A 154 10.34 -14.16 -17.91
C GLU A 154 9.96 -15.60 -18.30
N VAL A 155 10.82 -16.26 -19.04
CA VAL A 155 10.72 -17.70 -19.29
C VAL A 155 11.67 -18.39 -18.33
N ARG A 156 11.13 -19.18 -17.42
CA ARG A 156 11.93 -19.92 -16.45
C ARG A 156 12.62 -21.10 -17.09
N SER A 157 13.89 -21.31 -16.76
CA SER A 157 14.58 -22.55 -17.04
C SER A 157 13.93 -23.69 -16.25
N GLY A 158 13.69 -24.81 -16.89
CA GLY A 158 13.12 -26.01 -16.28
C GLY A 158 12.81 -27.06 -17.35
N GLY A 159 12.86 -28.32 -16.99
CA GLY A 159 12.72 -29.41 -17.93
C GLY A 159 13.96 -29.62 -18.79
N THR A 160 13.78 -30.28 -19.94
CA THR A 160 14.85 -30.47 -20.93
C THR A 160 15.04 -29.17 -21.76
N ASP A 161 16.19 -29.04 -22.42
CA ASP A 161 16.48 -27.92 -23.31
C ASP A 161 15.43 -27.80 -24.44
N GLU A 162 14.91 -28.91 -24.91
CA GLU A 162 13.85 -28.92 -25.92
C GLU A 162 12.54 -28.34 -25.36
N GLN A 163 12.16 -28.72 -24.15
CA GLN A 163 10.97 -28.20 -23.48
C GLN A 163 11.11 -26.69 -23.21
N TYR A 164 12.29 -26.25 -22.72
CA TYR A 164 12.59 -24.86 -22.50
C TYR A 164 12.47 -24.04 -23.80
N ASN A 165 13.10 -24.50 -24.88
CA ASN A 165 13.07 -23.82 -26.18
C ASN A 165 11.65 -23.75 -26.77
N ARG A 166 10.85 -24.81 -26.60
CA ARG A 166 9.43 -24.78 -27.01
C ARG A 166 8.64 -23.69 -26.28
N ILE A 167 8.77 -23.65 -24.94
CA ILE A 167 8.08 -22.63 -24.13
C ILE A 167 8.56 -21.23 -24.48
N LYS A 168 9.87 -21.05 -24.63
CA LYS A 168 10.48 -19.77 -25.04
C LYS A 168 9.93 -19.28 -26.36
N ASN A 169 9.92 -20.11 -27.39
CA ASN A 169 9.44 -19.76 -28.72
C ASN A 169 7.93 -19.45 -28.72
N ALA A 170 7.12 -20.30 -28.07
CA ALA A 170 5.69 -20.05 -27.92
C ALA A 170 5.39 -18.73 -27.17
N THR A 171 6.20 -18.42 -26.15
CA THR A 171 6.06 -17.17 -25.40
C THR A 171 6.39 -15.96 -26.28
N ILE A 172 7.47 -16.03 -27.08
CA ILE A 172 7.84 -14.98 -28.04
C ILE A 172 6.72 -14.74 -29.08
N GLU A 173 6.16 -15.81 -29.63
CA GLU A 173 5.05 -15.75 -30.59
C GLU A 173 3.81 -15.10 -29.95
N ALA A 174 3.44 -15.50 -28.75
CA ALA A 174 2.31 -14.91 -28.01
C ALA A 174 2.55 -13.42 -27.73
N VAL A 175 3.75 -13.05 -27.29
CA VAL A 175 4.12 -11.64 -27.05
C VAL A 175 4.03 -10.80 -28.33
N ASN A 176 4.55 -11.33 -29.44
CA ASN A 176 4.47 -10.65 -30.74
C ASN A 176 3.01 -10.50 -31.19
N TYR A 177 2.19 -11.53 -31.02
CA TYR A 177 0.77 -11.48 -31.31
C TYR A 177 0.08 -10.37 -30.51
N TRP A 178 0.26 -10.34 -29.17
CA TRP A 178 -0.33 -9.32 -28.32
C TRP A 178 0.15 -7.91 -28.66
N ASN A 179 1.44 -7.73 -28.95
CA ASN A 179 2.00 -6.43 -29.32
C ASN A 179 1.48 -5.91 -30.66
N ASN A 180 1.05 -6.81 -31.53
CA ASN A 180 0.49 -6.45 -32.84
C ASN A 180 -1.02 -6.19 -32.81
N LEU A 181 -1.71 -6.49 -31.69
CA LEU A 181 -3.12 -6.15 -31.58
C LEU A 181 -3.31 -4.64 -31.50
N THR A 182 -4.00 -4.09 -32.48
CA THR A 182 -4.27 -2.65 -32.58
C THR A 182 -5.24 -2.13 -31.52
N SER A 183 -6.02 -3.03 -30.89
CA SER A 183 -6.97 -2.72 -29.81
C SER A 183 -6.29 -2.44 -28.48
N ILE A 184 -5.02 -2.84 -28.28
CA ILE A 184 -4.27 -2.63 -27.03
C ILE A 184 -3.17 -1.61 -27.31
N LYS A 185 -3.52 -0.31 -27.32
CA LYS A 185 -2.60 0.76 -27.71
C LYS A 185 -1.61 1.15 -26.61
N ASP A 186 -1.95 0.90 -25.35
CA ASP A 186 -1.24 1.47 -24.20
C ASP A 186 -0.32 0.49 -23.47
N VAL A 187 -0.27 -0.77 -23.86
CA VAL A 187 0.55 -1.79 -23.22
C VAL A 187 1.45 -2.47 -24.25
N ARG A 188 2.74 -2.52 -23.98
CA ARG A 188 3.71 -3.30 -24.73
C ARG A 188 4.33 -4.35 -23.81
N ILE A 189 4.47 -5.58 -24.30
CA ILE A 189 5.17 -6.62 -23.60
C ILE A 189 6.61 -6.60 -24.13
N SER A 190 7.57 -6.28 -23.28
CA SER A 190 8.98 -6.31 -23.65
C SER A 190 9.61 -7.64 -23.26
N ALA A 191 10.45 -8.17 -24.16
CA ALA A 191 11.24 -9.35 -23.88
C ALA A 191 12.34 -9.04 -22.87
N GLY A 192 12.26 -9.68 -21.71
CA GLY A 192 13.36 -9.73 -20.77
C GLY A 192 13.63 -11.20 -20.42
N PHE A 193 14.65 -11.78 -21.01
CA PHE A 193 15.09 -13.12 -20.60
C PHE A 193 15.93 -12.97 -19.33
N VAL A 194 15.43 -13.46 -18.22
CA VAL A 194 16.21 -13.64 -16.99
C VAL A 194 16.35 -15.15 -16.80
N GLU A 195 17.50 -15.68 -17.13
CA GLU A 195 17.82 -17.09 -16.83
C GLU A 195 18.05 -17.26 -15.33
N GLY A 196 17.46 -18.30 -14.76
CA GLY A 196 17.91 -18.84 -13.49
C GLY A 196 17.41 -18.21 -12.20
N LEU A 197 16.25 -17.51 -12.19
CA LEU A 197 15.66 -17.13 -10.90
C LEU A 197 15.03 -18.33 -10.18
N PRO A 198 15.26 -18.47 -8.86
CA PRO A 198 14.71 -19.59 -8.10
C PRO A 198 13.20 -19.61 -8.11
N THR A 199 12.63 -20.81 -8.10
CA THR A 199 11.18 -21.08 -8.17
C THR A 199 10.37 -20.55 -6.97
N SER A 200 11.03 -20.06 -5.92
CA SER A 200 10.41 -19.63 -4.66
C SER A 200 10.08 -18.13 -4.61
N ASP A 201 10.54 -17.33 -5.57
CA ASP A 201 10.26 -15.90 -5.56
C ASP A 201 8.92 -15.58 -6.24
N CYS A 202 7.87 -15.43 -5.41
CA CYS A 202 6.53 -15.03 -5.82
C CYS A 202 6.34 -13.52 -5.89
N SER A 203 7.39 -12.72 -5.96
CA SER A 203 7.28 -11.28 -6.12
C SER A 203 6.75 -10.93 -7.51
N PHE A 204 5.45 -10.67 -7.60
CA PHE A 204 4.79 -10.18 -8.81
C PHE A 204 5.15 -8.71 -9.05
N GLY A 205 6.35 -8.46 -9.47
CA GLY A 205 6.83 -7.14 -9.86
C GLY A 205 6.50 -6.80 -11.31
N GLY A 206 5.26 -7.01 -11.78
CA GLY A 206 4.87 -6.67 -13.15
C GLY A 206 5.50 -7.54 -14.23
N ARG A 207 5.85 -8.79 -13.90
CA ARG A 207 6.36 -9.78 -14.86
C ARG A 207 5.37 -10.90 -15.08
N ILE A 208 5.16 -11.27 -16.32
CA ILE A 208 4.49 -12.52 -16.67
C ILE A 208 5.55 -13.62 -16.59
N ARG A 209 5.29 -14.65 -15.79
CA ARG A 209 6.16 -15.80 -15.66
C ARG A 209 5.57 -16.95 -16.44
N VAL A 210 6.36 -17.51 -17.34
CA VAL A 210 6.00 -18.69 -18.12
C VAL A 210 7.02 -19.79 -17.79
N GLY A 211 6.56 -20.96 -17.42
CA GLY A 211 7.45 -22.05 -17.04
C GLY A 211 6.80 -23.41 -17.21
N TYR A 212 7.61 -24.46 -17.17
CA TYR A 212 7.17 -25.84 -17.14
C TYR A 212 6.74 -26.23 -15.72
N ASN A 213 5.54 -26.79 -15.60
CA ASN A 213 5.05 -27.36 -14.34
C ASN A 213 5.28 -28.88 -14.42
N SER A 214 6.20 -29.39 -13.62
CA SER A 214 6.46 -30.84 -13.49
C SER A 214 5.46 -31.44 -12.52
#